data_4970f13f66b40e4d017df9b363c5369b
#
_entry.id   4970f13f66b40e4d017df9b363c5369b
#
_cell.length_a   1.000
_cell.length_b   1.000
_cell.length_c   1.000
_cell.angle_alpha   90.00
_cell.angle_beta   90.00
_cell.angle_gamma   90.00
#
_symmetry.space_group_name_H-M   'P 1'
#
loop_
_entity.id
_entity.type
_entity.pdbx_description
1 polymer ?
#
loop_
_entity_poly.entity_id
_entity_poly.type
_entity_poly.pdbx_seq_one_letter_code
_entity_poly.pdbx_strand_id
1 'polypeptide(L)'
;QMCIRDRQGREVEIGLYLPGSIHLMMEQTPVQLTIRTDYPCDGHIDISLSLPQGVAETFTLSLRIPAFSENSRAWVQGEELPSVQAGQFLHITRCWKNGDSVRLLLDLHPRIVYGQENPPMHGAVLYGALVLARDKRISEVATPVALGERVEVTRMPNPPILCQGMFEVVSGQERLLMVDYASAGQTWRRDSEMEAWMKLKKG
;
A
#
# COMPACT_ATOMS: atom_id res chain seq x y z
N GLN A 1 12.06 -4.24 -11.19
CA GLN A 1 11.33 -4.39 -12.46
C GLN A 1 9.88 -4.05 -12.15
N MET A 2 9.47 -2.79 -12.37
CA MET A 2 8.09 -2.35 -12.20
C MET A 2 7.22 -3.12 -13.20
N CYS A 3 6.14 -3.74 -12.73
CA CYS A 3 5.14 -4.33 -13.62
C CYS A 3 4.36 -3.22 -14.31
N ILE A 4 4.92 -2.68 -15.39
CA ILE A 4 4.13 -2.01 -16.41
C ILE A 4 3.64 -3.17 -17.27
N ARG A 5 2.37 -3.49 -17.15
CA ARG A 5 1.75 -4.46 -18.01
C ARG A 5 1.15 -3.75 -19.20
N ASP A 6 1.79 -4.04 -20.29
CA ASP A 6 1.32 -4.05 -21.66
C ASP A 6 0.97 -2.73 -22.36
N ARG A 7 1.60 -2.66 -23.54
CA ARG A 7 1.52 -1.65 -24.54
C ARG A 7 0.45 -2.07 -25.56
N GLN A 8 -0.81 -1.87 -25.22
CA GLN A 8 -1.85 -1.87 -26.24
C GLN A 8 -2.14 -0.43 -26.67
N GLY A 9 -1.44 0.05 -27.68
CA GLY A 9 -1.71 1.35 -28.29
C GLY A 9 -1.29 2.53 -27.41
N ARG A 10 -2.24 3.30 -26.88
CA ARG A 10 -2.06 4.55 -26.15
C ARG A 10 -2.44 4.43 -24.67
N GLU A 11 -2.03 3.36 -24.00
CA GLU A 11 -2.34 3.13 -22.59
C GLU A 11 -1.07 2.78 -21.79
N VAL A 12 -0.95 3.36 -20.61
CA VAL A 12 0.08 3.06 -19.60
C VAL A 12 -0.59 2.57 -18.34
N GLU A 13 -0.37 1.31 -18.00
CA GLU A 13 -0.95 0.65 -16.84
C GLU A 13 0.05 0.60 -15.67
N ILE A 14 -0.34 1.11 -14.50
CA ILE A 14 0.43 1.05 -13.25
C ILE A 14 -0.28 0.10 -12.28
N GLY A 15 0.22 -1.13 -12.19
CA GLY A 15 -0.31 -2.19 -11.32
C GLY A 15 0.33 -2.22 -9.93
N LEU A 16 1.54 -1.63 -9.76
CA LEU A 16 2.28 -1.53 -8.52
C LEU A 16 2.83 -0.12 -8.32
N TYR A 17 2.70 0.40 -7.11
CA TYR A 17 3.20 1.72 -6.74
C TYR A 17 4.54 1.59 -6.03
N LEU A 18 5.63 1.70 -6.79
CA LEU A 18 7.00 1.78 -6.27
C LEU A 18 7.58 3.15 -6.59
N PRO A 19 8.33 3.77 -5.68
CA PRO A 19 8.98 5.05 -5.96
C PRO A 19 10.04 4.89 -7.05
N GLY A 20 10.07 5.82 -8.00
CA GLY A 20 11.03 5.79 -9.09
C GLY A 20 10.54 6.47 -10.36
N SER A 21 11.32 6.39 -11.42
CA SER A 21 11.00 6.96 -12.72
C SER A 21 10.91 5.89 -13.80
N ILE A 22 9.94 6.05 -14.68
CA ILE A 22 9.65 5.18 -15.82
C ILE A 22 9.82 6.02 -17.08
N HIS A 23 10.61 5.54 -18.02
CA HIS A 23 10.80 6.16 -19.34
C HIS A 23 10.09 5.34 -20.40
N LEU A 24 9.21 5.99 -21.13
CA LEU A 24 8.35 5.38 -22.16
C LEU A 24 8.49 6.14 -23.47
N MET A 25 8.22 5.45 -24.58
CA MET A 25 7.99 6.08 -25.87
C MET A 25 6.53 5.89 -26.26
N MET A 26 5.78 6.98 -26.29
CA MET A 26 4.41 7.01 -26.79
C MET A 26 4.47 7.44 -28.27
N GLU A 27 4.27 6.48 -29.16
CA GLU A 27 4.58 6.64 -30.60
C GLU A 27 6.01 7.15 -30.82
N GLN A 28 6.20 8.44 -31.00
CA GLN A 28 7.52 9.09 -31.18
C GLN A 28 7.84 10.08 -30.07
N THR A 29 6.95 10.20 -29.06
CA THR A 29 7.12 11.15 -27.95
C THR A 29 7.71 10.45 -26.74
N PRO A 30 8.89 10.86 -26.26
CA PRO A 30 9.40 10.38 -24.98
C PRO A 30 8.58 10.95 -23.83
N VAL A 31 8.11 10.06 -22.95
CA VAL A 31 7.34 10.40 -21.74
C VAL A 31 8.06 9.81 -20.55
N GLN A 32 8.27 10.61 -19.52
CA GLN A 32 8.75 10.14 -18.22
C GLN A 32 7.63 10.28 -17.18
N LEU A 33 7.35 9.19 -16.47
CA LEU A 33 6.52 9.18 -15.27
C LEU A 33 7.42 9.03 -14.05
N THR A 34 7.26 9.92 -13.08
CA THR A 34 7.96 9.82 -11.79
C THR A 34 6.95 9.59 -10.69
N ILE A 35 7.09 8.48 -9.97
CA ILE A 35 6.23 8.08 -8.85
C ILE A 35 6.96 8.38 -7.54
N ARG A 36 6.30 9.11 -6.64
CA ARG A 36 6.73 9.36 -5.27
C ARG A 36 5.69 8.79 -4.33
N THR A 37 6.11 7.91 -3.43
CA THR A 37 5.22 7.23 -2.49
C THR A 37 6.00 6.51 -1.41
N ASP A 38 5.38 6.36 -0.25
CA ASP A 38 5.79 5.44 0.82
C ASP A 38 4.90 4.19 0.87
N TYR A 39 4.10 3.94 -0.21
CA TYR A 39 3.28 2.74 -0.29
C TYR A 39 4.14 1.47 -0.14
N PRO A 40 3.72 0.48 0.64
CA PRO A 40 2.39 0.26 1.22
C PRO A 40 2.20 0.77 2.65
N CYS A 41 3.14 1.55 3.21
CA CYS A 41 3.02 2.09 4.58
C CYS A 41 2.22 3.39 4.66
N ASP A 42 2.05 4.06 3.53
CA ASP A 42 1.24 5.27 3.36
C ASP A 42 0.46 5.16 2.04
N GLY A 43 -0.79 5.64 2.03
CA GLY A 43 -1.67 5.58 0.87
C GLY A 43 -1.44 6.67 -0.18
N HIS A 44 -0.57 7.66 0.09
CA HIS A 44 -0.29 8.76 -0.84
C HIS A 44 0.63 8.31 -1.98
N ILE A 45 0.20 8.59 -3.20
CA ILE A 45 0.95 8.29 -4.42
C ILE A 45 0.88 9.54 -5.30
N ASP A 46 2.02 10.18 -5.51
CA ASP A 46 2.15 11.32 -6.42
C ASP A 46 2.85 10.86 -7.71
N ILE A 47 2.21 11.08 -8.85
CA ILE A 47 2.72 10.75 -10.18
C ILE A 47 2.88 12.07 -10.94
N SER A 48 4.09 12.38 -11.39
CA SER A 48 4.38 13.52 -12.24
C SER A 48 4.81 13.09 -13.63
N LEU A 49 4.38 13.83 -14.63
CA LEU A 49 4.66 13.57 -16.04
C LEU A 49 5.66 14.60 -16.58
N SER A 50 6.67 14.12 -17.28
CA SER A 50 7.61 14.97 -18.02
C SER A 50 7.57 14.60 -19.50
N LEU A 51 7.34 15.59 -20.34
CA LEU A 51 7.35 15.51 -21.80
C LEU A 51 8.30 16.58 -22.36
N PRO A 52 8.75 16.50 -23.61
CA PRO A 52 9.49 17.57 -24.25
C PRO A 52 8.73 18.88 -24.22
N GLN A 53 9.45 19.99 -24.11
CA GLN A 53 8.83 21.33 -24.03
C GLN A 53 7.96 21.62 -25.27
N GLY A 54 6.73 22.08 -25.02
CA GLY A 54 5.79 22.42 -26.09
C GLY A 54 5.10 21.21 -26.73
N VAL A 55 5.43 19.99 -26.28
CA VAL A 55 4.80 18.76 -26.76
C VAL A 55 3.67 18.34 -25.81
N ALA A 56 2.58 17.89 -26.41
CA ALA A 56 1.46 17.26 -25.70
C ALA A 56 1.16 15.91 -26.34
N GLU A 57 0.83 14.92 -25.51
CA GLU A 57 0.59 13.55 -25.98
C GLU A 57 -0.70 13.00 -25.36
N THR A 58 -1.56 12.42 -26.18
CA THR A 58 -2.84 11.85 -25.71
C THR A 58 -2.71 10.38 -25.46
N PHE A 59 -2.87 9.97 -24.21
CA PHE A 59 -2.90 8.56 -23.81
C PHE A 59 -3.72 8.36 -22.52
N THR A 60 -4.03 7.10 -22.24
CA THR A 60 -4.71 6.68 -21.01
C THR A 60 -3.67 6.26 -19.97
N LEU A 61 -3.75 6.86 -18.78
CA LEU A 61 -3.04 6.40 -17.60
C LEU A 61 -4.01 5.59 -16.75
N SER A 62 -3.71 4.30 -16.57
CA SER A 62 -4.55 3.35 -15.85
C SER A 62 -3.89 2.98 -14.52
N LEU A 63 -4.54 3.33 -13.42
CA LEU A 63 -4.05 3.16 -12.06
C LEU A 63 -4.82 2.08 -11.34
N ARG A 64 -4.15 1.05 -10.83
CA ARG A 64 -4.80 -0.02 -10.08
C ARG A 64 -5.30 0.45 -8.72
N ILE A 65 -6.59 0.26 -8.45
CA ILE A 65 -7.16 0.47 -7.12
C ILE A 65 -7.33 -0.90 -6.44
N PRO A 66 -6.63 -1.16 -5.33
CA PRO A 66 -6.76 -2.44 -4.64
C PRO A 66 -8.19 -2.66 -4.12
N ALA A 67 -8.63 -3.92 -4.08
CA ALA A 67 -9.99 -4.26 -3.63
C ALA A 67 -10.27 -3.87 -2.16
N PHE A 68 -9.24 -3.80 -1.32
CA PHE A 68 -9.39 -3.37 0.08
C PHE A 68 -9.53 -1.85 0.24
N SER A 69 -9.24 -1.07 -0.80
CA SER A 69 -9.13 0.39 -0.73
C SER A 69 -10.45 1.05 -1.17
N GLU A 70 -11.47 0.93 -0.31
CA GLU A 70 -12.87 1.27 -0.65
C GLU A 70 -13.11 2.78 -0.76
N ASN A 71 -12.39 3.59 0.05
CA ASN A 71 -12.54 5.04 0.09
C ASN A 71 -11.36 5.76 -0.58
N SER A 72 -10.84 5.20 -1.66
CA SER A 72 -9.78 5.82 -2.45
C SER A 72 -10.24 7.12 -3.10
N ARG A 73 -9.32 8.09 -3.21
CA ARG A 73 -9.55 9.38 -3.88
C ARG A 73 -8.43 9.65 -4.87
N ALA A 74 -8.74 10.35 -5.96
CA ALA A 74 -7.75 10.73 -6.96
C ALA A 74 -7.96 12.16 -7.45
N TRP A 75 -6.85 12.81 -7.81
CA TRP A 75 -6.85 14.18 -8.36
C TRP A 75 -5.97 14.23 -9.59
N VAL A 76 -6.39 14.99 -10.58
CA VAL A 76 -5.61 15.34 -11.77
C VAL A 76 -5.44 16.84 -11.79
N GLN A 77 -4.21 17.34 -11.78
CA GLN A 77 -3.88 18.77 -11.70
C GLN A 77 -4.58 19.49 -10.53
N GLY A 78 -4.76 18.79 -9.41
CA GLY A 78 -5.44 19.32 -8.23
C GLY A 78 -6.96 19.24 -8.24
N GLU A 79 -7.58 18.87 -9.36
CA GLU A 79 -9.02 18.66 -9.47
C GLU A 79 -9.37 17.22 -9.10
N GLU A 80 -10.29 17.04 -8.15
CA GLU A 80 -10.70 15.71 -7.68
C GLU A 80 -11.57 15.00 -8.71
N LEU A 81 -11.28 13.73 -8.94
CA LEU A 81 -12.09 12.89 -9.81
C LEU A 81 -13.36 12.41 -9.07
N PRO A 82 -14.52 12.34 -9.77
CA PRO A 82 -15.82 12.12 -9.13
C PRO A 82 -16.00 10.73 -8.52
N SER A 83 -15.26 9.73 -8.98
CA SER A 83 -15.35 8.38 -8.43
C SER A 83 -14.06 7.58 -8.64
N VAL A 84 -13.69 6.79 -7.62
CA VAL A 84 -12.60 5.83 -7.65
C VAL A 84 -13.15 4.51 -7.11
N GLN A 85 -13.12 3.45 -7.93
CA GLN A 85 -13.74 2.17 -7.56
C GLN A 85 -12.68 1.15 -7.11
N ALA A 86 -12.87 0.60 -5.91
CA ALA A 86 -12.03 -0.47 -5.39
C ALA A 86 -12.08 -1.73 -6.26
N GLY A 87 -10.95 -2.42 -6.40
CA GLY A 87 -10.82 -3.64 -7.18
C GLY A 87 -10.74 -3.44 -8.70
N GLN A 88 -10.71 -2.20 -9.18
CA GLN A 88 -10.66 -1.87 -10.61
C GLN A 88 -9.46 -1.01 -10.95
N PHE A 89 -9.25 -0.77 -12.25
CA PHE A 89 -8.35 0.26 -12.73
C PHE A 89 -9.09 1.59 -12.89
N LEU A 90 -8.48 2.65 -12.40
CA LEU A 90 -8.90 4.03 -12.68
C LEU A 90 -8.26 4.46 -14.00
N HIS A 91 -9.07 4.62 -15.05
CA HIS A 91 -8.61 5.05 -16.37
C HIS A 91 -8.72 6.57 -16.52
N ILE A 92 -7.60 7.23 -16.80
CA ILE A 92 -7.52 8.68 -16.99
C ILE A 92 -7.01 8.96 -18.40
N THR A 93 -7.92 9.25 -19.32
CA THR A 93 -7.60 9.59 -20.71
C THR A 93 -7.60 11.10 -20.90
N ARG A 94 -6.45 11.67 -21.29
CA ARG A 94 -6.34 13.11 -21.59
C ARG A 94 -5.12 13.41 -22.45
N CYS A 95 -5.07 14.63 -22.96
CA CYS A 95 -3.90 15.20 -23.61
C CYS A 95 -2.93 15.72 -22.53
N TRP A 96 -1.90 14.92 -22.24
CA TRP A 96 -0.91 15.17 -21.20
C TRP A 96 0.15 16.17 -21.69
N LYS A 97 0.60 17.02 -20.77
CA LYS A 97 1.62 18.04 -20.99
C LYS A 97 2.75 17.90 -19.98
N ASN A 98 3.87 18.50 -20.28
CA ASN A 98 4.98 18.59 -19.34
C ASN A 98 4.54 19.27 -18.04
N GLY A 99 4.84 18.65 -16.90
CA GLY A 99 4.47 19.13 -15.57
C GLY A 99 3.08 18.69 -15.09
N ASP A 100 2.32 17.95 -15.89
CA ASP A 100 1.05 17.37 -15.44
C ASP A 100 1.28 16.39 -14.28
N SER A 101 0.29 16.29 -13.39
CA SER A 101 0.37 15.46 -12.20
C SER A 101 -0.93 14.74 -11.90
N VAL A 102 -0.80 13.56 -11.34
CA VAL A 102 -1.89 12.77 -10.76
C VAL A 102 -1.53 12.45 -9.32
N ARG A 103 -2.44 12.69 -8.41
CA ARG A 103 -2.37 12.23 -7.02
C ARG A 103 -3.42 11.16 -6.79
N LEU A 104 -3.03 10.09 -6.14
CA LEU A 104 -3.92 9.04 -5.67
C LEU A 104 -3.74 8.89 -4.16
N LEU A 105 -4.85 8.79 -3.44
CA LEU A 105 -4.89 8.44 -2.03
C LEU A 105 -5.63 7.12 -1.89
N LEU A 106 -4.89 6.07 -1.56
CA LEU A 106 -5.43 4.76 -1.24
C LEU A 106 -5.86 4.71 0.23
N ASP A 107 -7.02 4.12 0.49
CA ASP A 107 -7.52 3.85 1.83
C ASP A 107 -6.85 2.60 2.40
N LEU A 108 -5.95 2.79 3.37
CA LEU A 108 -5.19 1.72 4.04
C LEU A 108 -5.81 1.34 5.39
N HIS A 109 -7.14 1.23 5.47
CA HIS A 109 -7.80 0.90 6.71
C HIS A 109 -7.35 -0.44 7.31
N PRO A 110 -7.26 -0.54 8.65
CA PRO A 110 -6.93 -1.77 9.32
C PRO A 110 -8.09 -2.77 9.30
N ARG A 111 -7.78 -4.05 9.20
CA ARG A 111 -8.77 -5.14 9.26
C ARG A 111 -8.18 -6.39 9.86
N ILE A 112 -9.04 -7.27 10.38
CA ILE A 112 -8.66 -8.60 10.86
C ILE A 112 -9.10 -9.62 9.82
N VAL A 113 -8.17 -10.48 9.41
CA VAL A 113 -8.46 -11.70 8.65
C VAL A 113 -8.52 -12.86 9.64
N TYR A 114 -9.62 -13.59 9.60
CA TYR A 114 -9.91 -14.68 10.52
C TYR A 114 -9.42 -16.02 9.97
N GLY A 115 -9.05 -16.92 10.87
CA GLY A 115 -8.74 -18.31 10.54
C GLY A 115 -9.98 -19.04 9.99
N GLN A 116 -9.73 -20.18 9.36
CA GLN A 116 -10.79 -20.98 8.73
C GLN A 116 -11.53 -21.92 9.71
N GLU A 117 -11.13 -21.93 10.97
CA GLU A 117 -11.80 -22.72 12.01
C GLU A 117 -13.23 -22.18 12.25
N ASN A 118 -14.12 -23.02 12.66
CA ASN A 118 -15.50 -22.61 12.96
C ASN A 118 -15.89 -22.99 14.41
N PRO A 119 -16.04 -22.04 15.35
CA PRO A 119 -15.77 -20.60 15.18
C PRO A 119 -14.27 -20.29 15.01
N PRO A 120 -13.89 -19.17 14.36
CA PRO A 120 -12.50 -18.79 14.20
C PRO A 120 -11.86 -18.53 15.58
N MET A 121 -10.68 -19.11 15.80
CA MET A 121 -9.93 -18.94 17.05
C MET A 121 -8.72 -18.01 16.91
N HIS A 122 -8.28 -17.78 15.69
CA HIS A 122 -7.12 -16.95 15.38
C HIS A 122 -7.45 -15.90 14.31
N GLY A 123 -6.72 -14.80 14.35
CA GLY A 123 -6.80 -13.74 13.36
C GLY A 123 -5.45 -13.06 13.15
N ALA A 124 -5.28 -12.48 11.98
CA ALA A 124 -4.12 -11.67 11.62
C ALA A 124 -4.57 -10.23 11.33
N VAL A 125 -3.77 -9.27 11.77
CA VAL A 125 -4.01 -7.85 11.50
C VAL A 125 -3.41 -7.47 10.15
N LEU A 126 -4.22 -6.85 9.31
CA LEU A 126 -3.78 -6.27 8.05
C LEU A 126 -3.95 -4.75 8.10
N TYR A 127 -2.99 -4.03 7.52
CA TYR A 127 -3.07 -2.60 7.26
C TYR A 127 -2.84 -2.37 5.77
N GLY A 128 -3.91 -2.00 5.05
CA GLY A 128 -3.88 -1.98 3.60
C GLY A 128 -3.42 -3.32 3.01
N ALA A 129 -2.29 -3.30 2.29
CA ALA A 129 -1.67 -4.49 1.70
C ALA A 129 -0.74 -5.25 2.66
N LEU A 130 -0.40 -4.68 3.81
CA LEU A 130 0.54 -5.27 4.75
C LEU A 130 -0.15 -6.23 5.71
N VAL A 131 0.42 -7.42 5.89
CA VAL A 131 0.17 -8.25 7.06
C VAL A 131 1.12 -7.78 8.16
N LEU A 132 0.61 -7.56 9.37
CA LEU A 132 1.41 -7.12 10.50
C LEU A 132 1.76 -8.31 11.41
N ALA A 133 2.96 -8.27 11.97
CA ALA A 133 3.46 -9.30 12.88
C ALA A 133 4.14 -8.68 14.10
N ARG A 134 3.96 -9.31 15.25
CA ARG A 134 4.79 -9.08 16.44
C ARG A 134 6.18 -9.64 16.16
N ASP A 135 7.21 -8.97 16.64
CA ASP A 135 8.60 -9.37 16.43
C ASP A 135 9.37 -9.20 17.75
N LYS A 136 10.06 -10.25 18.18
CA LYS A 136 10.80 -10.27 19.44
C LYS A 136 11.88 -9.19 19.56
N ARG A 137 12.36 -8.70 18.43
CA ARG A 137 13.35 -7.61 18.41
C ARG A 137 12.81 -6.26 18.91
N ILE A 138 11.47 -6.08 18.92
CA ILE A 138 10.80 -4.83 19.31
C ILE A 138 9.81 -5.00 20.45
N SER A 139 9.31 -6.21 20.69
CA SER A 139 8.34 -6.48 21.76
C SER A 139 8.40 -7.93 22.21
N GLU A 140 7.89 -8.19 23.42
CA GLU A 140 7.76 -9.56 23.91
C GLU A 140 6.70 -10.33 23.11
N VAL A 141 7.09 -11.46 22.55
CA VAL A 141 6.21 -12.32 21.72
C VAL A 141 5.71 -13.53 22.52
N ALA A 142 6.45 -14.01 23.51
CA ALA A 142 6.08 -15.19 24.30
C ALA A 142 4.80 -14.98 25.13
N THR A 143 4.45 -13.74 25.46
CA THR A 143 3.18 -13.45 26.15
C THR A 143 2.02 -13.55 25.18
N PRO A 144 1.09 -14.48 25.36
CA PRO A 144 -0.08 -14.60 24.50
C PRO A 144 -0.94 -13.33 24.55
N VAL A 145 -1.33 -12.85 23.38
CA VAL A 145 -2.24 -11.71 23.23
C VAL A 145 -3.50 -12.20 22.51
N ALA A 146 -4.65 -11.65 22.89
CA ALA A 146 -5.90 -11.93 22.20
C ALA A 146 -6.45 -10.66 21.55
N LEU A 147 -6.67 -10.70 20.25
CA LEU A 147 -7.29 -9.62 19.49
C LEU A 147 -8.78 -9.51 19.82
N GLY A 148 -9.26 -8.29 20.00
CA GLY A 148 -10.68 -7.97 20.01
C GLY A 148 -11.24 -7.91 18.58
N GLU A 149 -12.51 -7.53 18.46
CA GLU A 149 -13.22 -7.44 17.17
C GLU A 149 -12.73 -6.28 16.29
N ARG A 150 -12.14 -5.26 16.89
CA ARG A 150 -11.66 -4.05 16.20
C ARG A 150 -10.21 -3.78 16.52
N VAL A 151 -9.54 -3.23 15.56
CA VAL A 151 -8.15 -2.79 15.69
C VAL A 151 -7.98 -1.38 15.13
N GLU A 152 -7.17 -0.60 15.81
CA GLU A 152 -6.67 0.69 15.32
C GLU A 152 -5.19 0.52 15.03
N VAL A 153 -4.70 1.08 13.94
CA VAL A 153 -3.32 0.97 13.50
C VAL A 153 -2.75 2.35 13.23
N THR A 154 -1.63 2.66 13.88
CA THR A 154 -0.93 3.93 13.70
C THR A 154 0.51 3.64 13.30
N ARG A 155 0.96 4.23 12.18
CA ARG A 155 2.35 4.11 11.73
C ARG A 155 3.28 4.83 12.72
N MET A 156 4.34 4.13 13.13
CA MET A 156 5.35 4.67 14.04
C MET A 156 6.56 5.19 13.24
N PRO A 157 7.06 6.39 13.54
CA PRO A 157 8.28 6.89 12.92
C PRO A 157 9.52 6.22 13.53
N ASN A 158 10.61 6.19 12.75
CA ASN A 158 11.94 5.79 13.20
C ASN A 158 11.99 4.41 13.90
N PRO A 159 11.66 3.32 13.21
CA PRO A 159 11.72 1.99 13.78
C PRO A 159 13.16 1.66 14.25
N PRO A 160 13.32 0.98 15.41
CA PRO A 160 14.64 0.62 15.95
C PRO A 160 15.30 -0.53 15.19
N ILE A 161 14.58 -1.15 14.26
CA ILE A 161 15.06 -2.25 13.43
C ILE A 161 14.82 -1.93 11.95
N LEU A 162 15.56 -2.58 11.07
CA LEU A 162 15.30 -2.49 9.64
C LEU A 162 13.98 -3.21 9.31
N CYS A 163 12.99 -2.44 8.87
CA CYS A 163 11.68 -2.93 8.41
C CYS A 163 11.11 -1.95 7.41
N GLN A 164 10.12 -2.39 6.64
CA GLN A 164 9.40 -1.50 5.72
C GLN A 164 8.50 -0.54 6.50
N GLY A 165 7.83 -1.02 7.55
CA GLY A 165 7.02 -0.22 8.44
C GLY A 165 6.87 -0.83 9.82
N MET A 166 6.82 0.06 10.84
CA MET A 166 6.47 -0.29 12.20
C MET A 166 5.18 0.42 12.60
N PHE A 167 4.33 -0.28 13.34
CA PHE A 167 2.99 0.16 13.66
C PHE A 167 2.66 -0.11 15.13
N GLU A 168 1.97 0.83 15.77
CA GLU A 168 1.24 0.58 17.01
C GLU A 168 -0.14 0.05 16.62
N VAL A 169 -0.51 -1.11 17.15
CA VAL A 169 -1.81 -1.74 16.98
C VAL A 169 -2.52 -1.75 18.32
N VAL A 170 -3.68 -1.11 18.38
CA VAL A 170 -4.53 -1.07 19.57
C VAL A 170 -5.74 -1.98 19.34
N SER A 171 -5.96 -2.93 20.27
CA SER A 171 -7.09 -3.86 20.22
C SER A 171 -7.71 -4.01 21.62
N GLY A 172 -8.75 -3.26 21.88
CA GLY A 172 -9.34 -3.14 23.21
C GLY A 172 -8.36 -2.47 24.20
N GLN A 173 -7.88 -3.21 25.19
CA GLN A 173 -6.88 -2.73 26.15
C GLN A 173 -5.42 -3.06 25.76
N GLU A 174 -5.25 -3.88 24.75
CA GLU A 174 -3.93 -4.30 24.26
C GLU A 174 -3.32 -3.22 23.38
N ARG A 175 -2.03 -2.92 23.61
CA ARG A 175 -1.20 -2.08 22.74
C ARG A 175 0.00 -2.91 22.29
N LEU A 176 0.13 -3.10 21.01
CA LEU A 176 1.13 -3.98 20.41
C LEU A 176 1.99 -3.17 19.45
N LEU A 177 3.30 -3.38 19.51
CA LEU A 177 4.20 -2.94 18.45
C LEU A 177 4.36 -4.08 17.45
N MET A 178 4.08 -3.79 16.21
CA MET A 178 4.11 -4.75 15.11
C MET A 178 4.90 -4.17 13.94
N VAL A 179 5.49 -5.05 13.13
CA VAL A 179 6.13 -4.68 11.85
C VAL A 179 5.42 -5.37 10.70
N ASP A 180 5.73 -4.95 9.49
CA ASP A 180 5.34 -5.68 8.30
C ASP A 180 5.91 -7.11 8.34
N TYR A 181 5.09 -8.09 7.99
CA TYR A 181 5.43 -9.53 8.05
C TYR A 181 6.70 -9.87 7.27
N ALA A 182 6.93 -9.22 6.12
CA ALA A 182 8.10 -9.48 5.30
C ALA A 182 9.42 -9.10 5.99
N SER A 183 9.37 -8.14 6.94
CA SER A 183 10.51 -7.71 7.75
C SER A 183 10.61 -8.46 9.08
N ALA A 184 9.54 -9.13 9.52
CA ALA A 184 9.53 -9.84 10.80
C ALA A 184 10.48 -11.04 10.78
N GLY A 185 11.20 -11.25 11.91
CA GLY A 185 12.11 -12.38 12.07
C GLY A 185 13.31 -12.41 11.13
N GLN A 186 13.66 -11.32 10.47
CA GLN A 186 14.69 -11.28 9.41
C GLN A 186 16.07 -11.83 9.80
N THR A 187 16.39 -11.89 11.08
CA THR A 187 17.69 -12.42 11.51
C THR A 187 17.79 -13.93 11.43
N TRP A 188 16.68 -14.65 11.31
CA TRP A 188 16.56 -16.11 11.20
C TRP A 188 17.47 -16.87 12.20
N ARG A 189 17.68 -16.28 13.38
CA ARG A 189 18.42 -16.91 14.48
C ARG A 189 17.46 -17.69 15.36
N ARG A 190 17.98 -18.51 16.27
CA ARG A 190 17.15 -19.28 17.23
C ARG A 190 16.27 -18.42 18.15
N ASP A 191 16.61 -17.15 18.28
CA ASP A 191 15.89 -16.11 19.04
C ASP A 191 14.96 -15.24 18.17
N SER A 192 14.84 -15.54 16.88
CA SER A 192 13.93 -14.85 15.95
C SER A 192 12.52 -15.42 16.09
N GLU A 193 11.80 -14.89 17.07
CA GLU A 193 10.39 -15.24 17.28
C GLU A 193 9.51 -14.14 16.69
N MET A 194 8.47 -14.53 15.99
CA MET A 194 7.45 -13.63 15.46
C MET A 194 6.06 -14.27 15.53
N GLU A 195 5.03 -13.44 15.59
CA GLU A 195 3.65 -13.89 15.62
C GLU A 195 2.78 -12.99 14.74
N ALA A 196 2.20 -13.56 13.69
CA ALA A 196 1.22 -12.87 12.84
C ALA A 196 -0.22 -13.35 13.12
N TRP A 197 -0.39 -14.63 13.47
CA TRP A 197 -1.68 -15.21 13.82
C TRP A 197 -1.87 -15.20 15.33
N MET A 198 -2.69 -14.31 15.83
CA MET A 198 -2.97 -14.14 17.25
C MET A 198 -4.31 -14.75 17.63
N LYS A 199 -4.48 -15.16 18.89
CA LYS A 199 -5.76 -15.64 19.39
C LYS A 199 -6.81 -14.52 19.31
N LEU A 200 -8.07 -14.90 19.14
CA LEU A 200 -9.20 -14.00 19.24
C LEU A 200 -9.77 -14.03 20.67
N LYS A 201 -10.22 -12.88 21.17
CA LYS A 201 -11.00 -12.82 22.42
C LYS A 201 -12.30 -13.60 22.19
N LYS A 202 -12.60 -14.49 23.12
CA LYS A 202 -13.93 -15.10 23.15
C LYS A 202 -14.94 -14.02 23.52
N GLY A 203 -15.94 -13.83 22.69
CA GLY A 203 -17.09 -12.98 22.98
C GLY A 203 -17.91 -13.51 24.15
#